data_b90d70037de605d3ab963b027965b94a
#
_entry.id   b90d70037de605d3ab963b027965b94a
#
_cell.length_a   1.000
_cell.length_b   1.000
_cell.length_c   1.000
_cell.angle_alpha   90.00
_cell.angle_beta   90.00
_cell.angle_gamma   90.00
#
_symmetry.space_group_name_H-M   'P 1'
#
loop_
_entity.id
_entity.type
_entity.pdbx_description
1 polymer ?
#
loop_
_entity_poly.entity_id
_entity_poly.type
_entity_poly.pdbx_seq_one_letter_code
_entity_poly.pdbx_strand_id
1 'polypeptide(L)'
;MRYLLFIATLWLSCSLCSAQTSDSLIVNQLRGKSIRFSHDNSVTLLMSGQEKFDDMFQAIRQAKHSVHLEYFNFRNDSIAGLLFDLLGEKVKEGVKVRALYDGFGNASNNQPLRKKHLKKIRNMGIEIYEYKPMKFPWVHGVFNRDHRKIVVIDGQIAYTGGMNVADYYIKGTKVVGEWHDMHCRIDGSEVNTLQKIF
;
A
#
# COMPACT_ATOMS: atom_id res chain seq x y z
N MET A 1 5.10 -36.84 -54.49
CA MET A 1 6.22 -36.21 -53.79
C MET A 1 6.07 -34.68 -53.65
N ARG A 2 5.60 -33.91 -54.58
CA ARG A 2 5.47 -32.43 -54.50
C ARG A 2 4.52 -31.96 -53.39
N TYR A 3 3.43 -32.68 -53.11
CA TYR A 3 2.43 -32.29 -52.09
C TYR A 3 2.92 -32.63 -50.65
N LEU A 4 3.73 -33.63 -50.47
CA LEU A 4 4.32 -33.96 -49.16
C LEU A 4 5.34 -32.92 -48.70
N LEU A 5 6.09 -32.31 -49.62
CA LEU A 5 7.01 -31.22 -49.31
C LEU A 5 6.26 -29.94 -48.91
N PHE A 6 5.10 -29.65 -49.51
CA PHE A 6 4.28 -28.48 -49.21
C PHE A 6 3.61 -28.59 -47.84
N ILE A 7 3.17 -29.79 -47.45
CA ILE A 7 2.58 -30.05 -46.14
C ILE A 7 3.66 -29.97 -45.03
N ALA A 8 4.88 -30.50 -45.29
CA ALA A 8 5.99 -30.41 -44.34
C ALA A 8 6.48 -28.98 -44.14
N THR A 9 6.50 -28.12 -45.17
CA THR A 9 6.84 -26.71 -45.03
C THR A 9 5.75 -25.92 -44.29
N LEU A 10 4.46 -26.26 -44.46
CA LEU A 10 3.39 -25.64 -43.71
C LEU A 10 3.41 -26.01 -42.23
N TRP A 11 3.78 -27.23 -41.88
CA TRP A 11 3.96 -27.69 -40.50
C TRP A 11 5.19 -27.06 -39.82
N LEU A 12 6.29 -26.88 -40.57
CA LEU A 12 7.47 -26.23 -40.04
C LEU A 12 7.26 -24.73 -39.78
N SER A 13 6.45 -24.04 -40.62
CA SER A 13 6.14 -22.64 -40.40
C SER A 13 5.17 -22.41 -39.21
N CYS A 14 4.31 -23.36 -38.90
CA CYS A 14 3.44 -23.29 -37.70
C CYS A 14 4.22 -23.50 -36.39
N SER A 15 5.33 -24.26 -36.42
CA SER A 15 6.13 -24.54 -35.23
C SER A 15 7.01 -23.35 -34.79
N LEU A 16 7.14 -22.32 -35.62
CA LEU A 16 7.91 -21.10 -35.31
C LEU A 16 7.05 -19.94 -34.82
N CYS A 17 5.73 -20.13 -34.72
CA CYS A 17 4.86 -19.15 -34.10
C CYS A 17 4.92 -19.34 -32.59
N SER A 18 5.98 -18.84 -31.94
CA SER A 18 5.99 -18.65 -30.49
C SER A 18 4.85 -17.69 -30.16
N ALA A 19 3.76 -18.21 -29.64
CA ALA A 19 2.71 -17.40 -29.06
C ALA A 19 3.35 -16.59 -27.92
N GLN A 20 3.63 -15.31 -28.18
CA GLN A 20 4.02 -14.41 -27.11
C GLN A 20 2.87 -14.40 -26.10
N THR A 21 3.12 -14.81 -24.88
CA THR A 21 2.15 -14.68 -23.81
C THR A 21 1.84 -13.19 -23.60
N SER A 22 0.61 -12.86 -23.25
CA SER A 22 0.21 -11.47 -22.93
C SER A 22 1.19 -10.81 -21.94
N ASP A 23 1.72 -11.58 -21.00
CA ASP A 23 2.70 -11.12 -20.03
C ASP A 23 4.03 -10.68 -20.65
N SER A 24 4.56 -11.46 -21.64
CA SER A 24 5.79 -11.09 -22.33
C SER A 24 5.63 -9.82 -23.16
N LEU A 25 4.46 -9.57 -23.75
CA LEU A 25 4.16 -8.34 -24.46
C LEU A 25 4.13 -7.13 -23.50
N ILE A 26 3.45 -7.26 -22.37
CA ILE A 26 3.40 -6.23 -21.34
C ILE A 26 4.81 -5.91 -20.81
N VAL A 27 5.58 -6.92 -20.45
CA VAL A 27 6.94 -6.75 -19.94
C VAL A 27 7.84 -6.05 -20.98
N ASN A 28 7.78 -6.44 -22.26
CA ASN A 28 8.55 -5.81 -23.31
C ASN A 28 8.13 -4.35 -23.54
N GLN A 29 6.83 -4.05 -23.50
CA GLN A 29 6.33 -2.69 -23.61
C GLN A 29 6.79 -1.80 -22.44
N LEU A 30 6.77 -2.32 -21.22
CA LEU A 30 7.24 -1.60 -20.03
C LEU A 30 8.76 -1.39 -20.07
N ARG A 31 9.55 -2.38 -20.49
CA ARG A 31 10.99 -2.24 -20.71
C ARG A 31 11.30 -1.17 -21.76
N GLY A 32 10.53 -1.10 -22.85
CA GLY A 32 10.64 -0.04 -23.87
C GLY A 32 10.39 1.36 -23.32
N LYS A 33 9.67 1.50 -22.18
CA LYS A 33 9.48 2.74 -21.43
C LYS A 33 10.52 2.97 -20.34
N SER A 34 11.62 2.25 -20.35
CA SER A 34 12.70 2.30 -19.35
C SER A 34 12.27 1.94 -17.94
N ILE A 35 11.16 1.21 -17.78
CA ILE A 35 10.73 0.68 -16.49
C ILE A 35 11.62 -0.50 -16.14
N ARG A 36 12.27 -0.44 -14.99
CA ARG A 36 13.11 -1.51 -14.48
C ARG A 36 12.26 -2.58 -13.83
N PHE A 37 12.69 -3.82 -13.97
CA PHE A 37 12.10 -4.97 -13.27
C PHE A 37 13.12 -5.51 -12.28
N SER A 38 12.68 -5.73 -11.05
CA SER A 38 13.41 -6.46 -10.04
C SER A 38 12.85 -7.89 -9.93
N HIS A 39 13.70 -8.83 -9.56
CA HIS A 39 13.34 -10.26 -9.49
C HIS A 39 13.59 -10.86 -8.10
N ASP A 40 13.92 -10.01 -7.13
CA ASP A 40 14.29 -10.34 -5.76
C ASP A 40 13.20 -9.94 -4.75
N ASN A 41 11.95 -9.86 -5.20
CA ASN A 41 10.83 -9.49 -4.34
C ASN A 41 9.93 -10.68 -4.07
N SER A 42 9.47 -10.77 -2.83
CA SER A 42 8.36 -11.62 -2.41
C SER A 42 7.12 -10.76 -2.19
N VAL A 43 5.98 -11.20 -2.70
CA VAL A 43 4.69 -10.51 -2.51
C VAL A 43 3.71 -11.48 -1.88
N THR A 44 3.22 -11.12 -0.69
CA THR A 44 2.17 -11.86 0.00
C THR A 44 0.86 -11.09 -0.09
N LEU A 45 -0.20 -11.75 -0.60
CA LEU A 45 -1.53 -11.17 -0.62
C LEU A 45 -2.20 -11.33 0.75
N LEU A 46 -2.80 -10.27 1.22
CA LEU A 46 -3.56 -10.18 2.47
C LEU A 46 -5.01 -9.90 2.08
N MET A 47 -5.84 -10.94 2.17
CA MET A 47 -7.18 -10.98 1.57
C MET A 47 -8.28 -10.44 2.49
N SER A 48 -7.92 -10.04 3.71
CA SER A 48 -8.84 -9.47 4.69
C SER A 48 -8.17 -8.39 5.54
N GLY A 49 -9.00 -7.54 6.17
CA GLY A 49 -8.49 -6.57 7.14
C GLY A 49 -7.84 -7.23 8.35
N GLN A 50 -8.35 -8.39 8.78
CA GLN A 50 -7.74 -9.14 9.88
C GLN A 50 -6.31 -9.57 9.54
N GLU A 51 -6.13 -10.26 8.41
CA GLU A 51 -4.80 -10.69 7.94
C GLU A 51 -3.84 -9.51 7.79
N LYS A 52 -4.31 -8.41 7.18
CA LYS A 52 -3.48 -7.20 7.00
C LYS A 52 -3.00 -6.63 8.33
N PHE A 53 -3.91 -6.44 9.28
CA PHE A 53 -3.52 -5.80 10.54
C PHE A 53 -2.70 -6.71 11.43
N ASP A 54 -2.96 -8.01 11.45
CA ASP A 54 -2.18 -8.99 12.22
C ASP A 54 -0.74 -9.05 11.71
N ASP A 55 -0.54 -9.21 10.40
CA ASP A 55 0.78 -9.25 9.77
C ASP A 55 1.52 -7.92 9.95
N MET A 56 0.88 -6.79 9.64
CA MET A 56 1.48 -5.46 9.75
C MET A 56 1.88 -5.12 11.20
N PHE A 57 1.03 -5.43 12.19
CA PHE A 57 1.35 -5.18 13.58
C PHE A 57 2.51 -6.06 14.06
N GLN A 58 2.57 -7.31 13.61
CA GLN A 58 3.70 -8.18 13.89
C GLN A 58 5.00 -7.61 13.32
N ALA A 59 4.99 -7.15 12.08
CA ALA A 59 6.15 -6.52 11.46
C ALA A 59 6.57 -5.22 12.18
N ILE A 60 5.61 -4.36 12.57
CA ILE A 60 5.89 -3.13 13.34
C ILE A 60 6.52 -3.46 14.70
N ARG A 61 6.06 -4.51 15.41
CA ARG A 61 6.69 -4.93 16.68
C ARG A 61 8.16 -5.28 16.52
N GLN A 62 8.56 -5.79 15.35
CA GLN A 62 9.93 -6.19 15.05
C GLN A 62 10.81 -5.03 14.54
N ALA A 63 10.23 -3.88 14.20
CA ALA A 63 10.93 -2.71 13.70
C ALA A 63 12.05 -2.26 14.61
N LYS A 64 13.21 -1.87 14.03
CA LYS A 64 14.41 -1.46 14.75
C LYS A 64 14.84 -0.02 14.44
N HIS A 65 14.49 0.51 13.26
CA HIS A 65 15.01 1.78 12.78
C HIS A 65 13.89 2.77 12.45
N SER A 66 12.92 2.36 11.63
CA SER A 66 11.89 3.28 11.17
C SER A 66 10.57 2.60 10.80
N VAL A 67 9.46 3.33 11.00
CA VAL A 67 8.14 2.97 10.47
C VAL A 67 7.55 4.22 9.82
N HIS A 68 7.32 4.15 8.52
CA HIS A 68 6.73 5.21 7.73
C HIS A 68 5.34 4.78 7.24
N LEU A 69 4.33 5.62 7.44
CA LEU A 69 2.94 5.31 7.09
C LEU A 69 2.35 6.46 6.27
N GLU A 70 1.78 6.14 5.12
CA GLU A 70 1.05 7.06 4.26
C GLU A 70 -0.33 6.47 3.98
N TYR A 71 -1.37 7.18 4.39
CA TYR A 71 -2.75 6.74 4.23
C TYR A 71 -3.67 7.89 3.78
N PHE A 72 -4.68 7.57 3.01
CA PHE A 72 -5.74 8.53 2.72
C PHE A 72 -6.45 8.97 4.01
N ASN A 73 -6.74 8.04 4.92
CA ASN A 73 -7.20 8.38 6.26
C ASN A 73 -6.76 7.36 7.32
N PHE A 74 -6.61 7.86 8.54
CA PHE A 74 -6.66 7.10 9.76
C PHE A 74 -8.00 7.39 10.43
N ARG A 75 -8.84 6.40 10.60
CA ARG A 75 -10.10 6.58 11.29
C ARG A 75 -9.85 6.58 12.81
N ASN A 76 -10.53 7.46 13.55
CA ASN A 76 -10.44 7.47 15.02
C ASN A 76 -11.30 6.36 15.63
N ASP A 77 -10.87 5.11 15.49
CA ASP A 77 -11.55 3.90 15.97
C ASP A 77 -10.57 2.95 16.66
N SER A 78 -11.01 1.71 16.96
CA SER A 78 -10.23 0.78 17.79
C SER A 78 -8.92 0.39 17.13
N ILE A 79 -8.93 0.04 15.84
CA ILE A 79 -7.72 -0.44 15.16
C ILE A 79 -6.67 0.66 14.99
N ALA A 80 -7.11 1.90 14.72
CA ALA A 80 -6.20 3.03 14.69
C ALA A 80 -5.63 3.36 16.07
N GLY A 81 -6.45 3.21 17.12
CA GLY A 81 -5.98 3.33 18.51
C GLY A 81 -4.85 2.35 18.81
N LEU A 82 -5.07 1.06 18.52
CA LEU A 82 -4.07 0.00 18.70
C LEU A 82 -2.79 0.26 17.89
N LEU A 83 -2.94 0.73 16.65
CA LEU A 83 -1.80 1.09 15.80
C LEU A 83 -0.98 2.21 16.42
N PHE A 84 -1.60 3.33 16.80
CA PHE A 84 -0.86 4.47 17.37
C PHE A 84 -0.25 4.16 18.73
N ASP A 85 -0.89 3.35 19.56
CA ASP A 85 -0.32 2.91 20.84
C ASP A 85 0.93 2.04 20.58
N LEU A 86 0.88 1.06 19.66
CA LEU A 86 2.04 0.26 19.25
C LEU A 86 3.16 1.14 18.67
N LEU A 87 2.84 2.09 17.81
CA LEU A 87 3.82 3.02 17.23
C LEU A 87 4.47 3.88 18.33
N GLY A 88 3.70 4.31 19.33
CA GLY A 88 4.21 5.04 20.49
C GLY A 88 5.16 4.21 21.34
N GLU A 89 4.93 2.90 21.49
CA GLU A 89 5.88 1.97 22.13
C GLU A 89 7.18 1.89 21.32
N LYS A 90 7.10 1.75 20.01
CA LYS A 90 8.28 1.71 19.13
C LYS A 90 9.09 3.01 19.18
N VAL A 91 8.44 4.17 19.29
CA VAL A 91 9.16 5.45 19.50
C VAL A 91 9.96 5.42 20.80
N LYS A 92 9.42 4.89 21.90
CA LYS A 92 10.16 4.74 23.19
C LYS A 92 11.35 3.81 23.06
N GLU A 93 11.30 2.83 22.13
CA GLU A 93 12.41 1.94 21.80
C GLU A 93 13.45 2.59 20.87
N GLY A 94 13.24 3.86 20.45
CA GLY A 94 14.15 4.60 19.59
C GLY A 94 13.84 4.47 18.08
N VAL A 95 12.74 3.82 17.69
CA VAL A 95 12.32 3.71 16.29
C VAL A 95 11.76 5.05 15.81
N LYS A 96 12.19 5.51 14.64
CA LYS A 96 11.68 6.74 14.04
C LYS A 96 10.33 6.47 13.35
N VAL A 97 9.26 7.10 13.84
CA VAL A 97 7.91 6.92 13.31
C VAL A 97 7.42 8.19 12.63
N ARG A 98 7.05 8.07 11.35
CA ARG A 98 6.45 9.14 10.56
C ARG A 98 5.14 8.67 9.95
N ALA A 99 4.13 9.53 9.99
CA ALA A 99 2.82 9.28 9.40
C ALA A 99 2.35 10.47 8.56
N LEU A 100 1.75 10.18 7.41
CA LEU A 100 1.13 11.16 6.53
C LEU A 100 -0.32 10.75 6.28
N TYR A 101 -1.26 11.69 6.33
CA TYR A 101 -2.65 11.47 5.97
C TYR A 101 -3.19 12.60 5.10
N ASP A 102 -4.15 12.28 4.23
CA ASP A 102 -4.78 13.27 3.36
C ASP A 102 -5.82 14.11 4.11
N GLY A 103 -5.77 15.43 3.94
CA GLY A 103 -6.69 16.35 4.63
C GLY A 103 -8.15 16.15 4.26
N PHE A 104 -8.46 15.86 2.98
CA PHE A 104 -9.82 15.55 2.56
C PHE A 104 -10.24 14.15 3.05
N GLY A 105 -9.35 13.16 2.94
CA GLY A 105 -9.59 11.81 3.44
C GLY A 105 -9.94 11.80 4.93
N ASN A 106 -9.25 12.62 5.72
CA ASN A 106 -9.56 12.77 7.13
C ASN A 106 -10.89 13.53 7.34
N ALA A 107 -11.12 14.64 6.64
CA ALA A 107 -12.31 15.48 6.82
C ALA A 107 -13.60 14.78 6.38
N SER A 108 -13.54 13.95 5.33
CA SER A 108 -14.70 13.27 4.75
C SER A 108 -15.13 12.01 5.49
N ASN A 109 -14.30 11.50 6.42
CA ASN A 109 -14.66 10.30 7.16
C ASN A 109 -15.50 10.65 8.41
N ASN A 110 -16.38 9.75 8.83
CA ASN A 110 -17.31 9.98 9.94
C ASN A 110 -16.66 9.91 11.35
N GLN A 111 -15.41 9.47 11.45
CA GLN A 111 -14.61 9.46 12.68
C GLN A 111 -13.20 10.05 12.41
N PRO A 112 -13.10 11.36 12.11
CA PRO A 112 -11.84 11.97 11.75
C PRO A 112 -10.90 12.12 12.94
N LEU A 113 -9.60 12.11 12.67
CA LEU A 113 -8.59 12.56 13.63
C LEU A 113 -8.75 14.07 13.81
N ARG A 114 -9.23 14.48 14.97
CA ARG A 114 -9.37 15.91 15.37
C ARG A 114 -8.09 16.39 16.04
N LYS A 115 -7.96 17.71 16.21
CA LYS A 115 -6.80 18.35 16.86
C LYS A 115 -6.38 17.68 18.18
N LYS A 116 -7.34 17.29 19.03
CA LYS A 116 -7.05 16.61 20.31
C LYS A 116 -6.39 15.24 20.10
N HIS A 117 -6.81 14.47 19.07
CA HIS A 117 -6.26 13.16 18.76
C HIS A 117 -4.84 13.30 18.20
N LEU A 118 -4.65 14.23 17.26
CA LEU A 118 -3.33 14.54 16.69
C LEU A 118 -2.34 15.03 17.77
N LYS A 119 -2.81 15.83 18.75
CA LYS A 119 -1.98 16.22 19.90
C LYS A 119 -1.55 15.02 20.72
N LYS A 120 -2.49 14.07 21.01
CA LYS A 120 -2.15 12.83 21.72
C LYS A 120 -1.10 12.03 20.97
N ILE A 121 -1.28 11.83 19.66
CA ILE A 121 -0.34 11.08 18.80
C ILE A 121 1.04 11.74 18.77
N ARG A 122 1.11 13.05 18.58
CA ARG A 122 2.38 13.79 18.61
C ARG A 122 3.08 13.73 19.97
N ASN A 123 2.33 13.74 21.07
CA ASN A 123 2.89 13.60 22.42
C ASN A 123 3.51 12.20 22.66
N MET A 124 3.18 11.19 21.86
CA MET A 124 3.84 9.88 21.85
C MET A 124 5.19 9.91 21.10
N GLY A 125 5.57 11.07 20.50
CA GLY A 125 6.77 11.20 19.68
C GLY A 125 6.59 10.82 18.21
N ILE A 126 5.38 10.56 17.77
CA ILE A 126 5.06 10.24 16.37
C ILE A 126 5.00 11.51 15.54
N GLU A 127 5.81 11.60 14.48
CA GLU A 127 5.79 12.68 13.51
C GLU A 127 4.61 12.49 12.55
N ILE A 128 3.43 13.06 12.87
CA ILE A 128 2.23 12.94 12.02
C ILE A 128 1.90 14.27 11.33
N TYR A 129 1.72 14.22 10.00
CA TYR A 129 1.49 15.37 9.13
C TYR A 129 0.22 15.20 8.30
N GLU A 130 -0.40 16.32 7.96
CA GLU A 130 -1.57 16.42 7.10
C GLU A 130 -1.16 16.89 5.70
N TYR A 131 -1.41 16.05 4.69
CA TYR A 131 -1.20 16.43 3.30
C TYR A 131 -2.37 17.30 2.81
N LYS A 132 -2.05 18.48 2.29
CA LYS A 132 -3.02 19.45 1.76
C LYS A 132 -4.25 19.62 2.65
N PRO A 133 -4.11 20.28 3.82
CA PRO A 133 -5.23 20.57 4.72
C PRO A 133 -6.37 21.26 3.99
N MET A 134 -7.60 20.87 4.28
CA MET A 134 -8.79 21.51 3.73
C MET A 134 -8.96 22.92 4.34
N LYS A 135 -8.80 23.94 3.51
CA LYS A 135 -8.98 25.36 3.89
C LYS A 135 -10.08 25.98 3.07
N PHE A 136 -10.87 26.86 3.69
CA PHE A 136 -11.88 27.65 2.98
C PHE A 136 -11.21 28.78 2.14
N PRO A 137 -11.68 29.05 0.91
CA PRO A 137 -12.64 28.31 0.09
C PRO A 137 -11.99 27.08 -0.55
N TRP A 138 -12.62 25.90 -0.46
CA TRP A 138 -12.07 24.58 -0.84
C TRP A 138 -11.71 24.39 -2.32
N VAL A 139 -11.99 25.38 -3.17
CA VAL A 139 -11.88 25.31 -4.64
C VAL A 139 -10.48 24.94 -5.17
N HIS A 140 -9.44 25.21 -4.40
CA HIS A 140 -8.06 24.93 -4.81
C HIS A 140 -7.48 23.74 -4.05
N GLY A 141 -7.73 22.53 -4.45
CA GLY A 141 -7.08 21.38 -3.84
C GLY A 141 -7.94 20.13 -3.69
N VAL A 142 -9.23 20.21 -4.04
CA VAL A 142 -10.14 19.07 -3.99
C VAL A 142 -9.64 17.90 -4.88
N PHE A 143 -9.01 18.19 -6.02
CA PHE A 143 -8.61 17.18 -7.01
C PHE A 143 -7.21 16.60 -6.79
N ASN A 144 -6.33 17.27 -6.07
CA ASN A 144 -4.96 16.80 -5.83
C ASN A 144 -4.90 16.10 -4.46
N ARG A 145 -5.42 14.90 -4.38
CA ARG A 145 -5.50 14.11 -3.15
C ARG A 145 -4.49 12.97 -3.14
N ASP A 146 -4.01 12.65 -1.96
CA ASP A 146 -3.17 11.50 -1.75
C ASP A 146 -4.02 10.30 -1.35
N HIS A 147 -4.27 9.41 -2.31
CA HIS A 147 -5.07 8.21 -2.08
C HIS A 147 -4.21 6.95 -1.91
N ARG A 148 -2.89 7.10 -1.73
CA ARG A 148 -1.99 5.98 -1.50
C ARG A 148 -2.19 5.39 -0.10
N LYS A 149 -1.88 4.13 0.04
CA LYS A 149 -1.76 3.41 1.30
C LYS A 149 -0.42 2.69 1.25
N ILE A 150 0.56 3.26 1.94
CA ILE A 150 1.93 2.75 1.97
C ILE A 150 2.38 2.68 3.42
N VAL A 151 2.94 1.55 3.80
CA VAL A 151 3.73 1.42 5.03
C VAL A 151 5.09 0.89 4.65
N VAL A 152 6.14 1.47 5.18
CA VAL A 152 7.51 0.97 5.03
C VAL A 152 8.12 0.80 6.40
N ILE A 153 8.66 -0.39 6.66
CA ILE A 153 9.27 -0.76 7.94
C ILE A 153 10.73 -1.08 7.69
N ASP A 154 11.64 -0.34 8.33
CA ASP A 154 13.10 -0.49 8.28
C ASP A 154 13.69 -0.48 6.86
N GLY A 155 12.94 -0.02 5.84
CA GLY A 155 13.33 -0.11 4.44
C GLY A 155 13.41 -1.55 3.90
N GLN A 156 12.85 -2.53 4.60
CA GLN A 156 12.93 -3.96 4.27
C GLN A 156 11.58 -4.59 3.97
N ILE A 157 10.52 -4.11 4.62
CA ILE A 157 9.15 -4.60 4.44
C ILE A 157 8.28 -3.42 4.03
N ALA A 158 7.43 -3.62 3.04
CA ALA A 158 6.41 -2.64 2.68
C ALA A 158 5.02 -3.24 2.59
N TYR A 159 4.02 -2.41 2.82
CA TYR A 159 2.61 -2.74 2.62
C TYR A 159 1.98 -1.72 1.68
N THR A 160 1.16 -2.19 0.76
CA THR A 160 0.35 -1.34 -0.13
C THR A 160 -0.94 -2.05 -0.55
N GLY A 161 -1.97 -1.31 -0.93
CA GLY A 161 -3.25 -1.89 -1.37
C GLY A 161 -4.43 -0.95 -1.19
N GLY A 162 -5.65 -1.50 -1.09
CA GLY A 162 -6.89 -0.73 -1.01
C GLY A 162 -7.23 -0.23 0.40
N MET A 163 -6.84 -0.96 1.44
CA MET A 163 -7.32 -0.75 2.81
C MET A 163 -6.67 0.44 3.51
N ASN A 164 -7.47 1.35 4.03
CA ASN A 164 -7.04 2.35 5.02
C ASN A 164 -6.89 1.74 6.43
N VAL A 165 -6.74 2.58 7.45
CA VAL A 165 -6.74 2.14 8.84
C VAL A 165 -8.11 2.42 9.45
N ALA A 166 -8.96 1.39 9.50
CA ALA A 166 -10.31 1.48 10.03
C ALA A 166 -10.88 0.11 10.44
N ASP A 167 -11.67 0.09 11.50
CA ASP A 167 -12.32 -1.11 12.06
C ASP A 167 -13.19 -1.85 11.05
N TYR A 168 -13.82 -1.13 10.10
CA TYR A 168 -14.74 -1.76 9.15
C TYR A 168 -14.09 -2.72 8.16
N TYR A 169 -12.78 -2.65 7.96
CA TYR A 169 -12.05 -3.64 7.18
C TYR A 169 -12.00 -5.01 7.87
N ILE A 170 -12.19 -5.04 9.21
CA ILE A 170 -12.22 -6.28 10.00
C ILE A 170 -13.66 -6.69 10.29
N LYS A 171 -14.49 -5.76 10.75
CA LYS A 171 -15.81 -6.02 11.31
C LYS A 171 -16.95 -5.81 10.31
N GLY A 172 -16.65 -5.30 9.11
CA GLY A 172 -17.68 -4.84 8.20
C GLY A 172 -18.44 -3.62 8.70
N THR A 173 -19.58 -3.34 8.09
CA THR A 173 -20.51 -2.29 8.51
C THR A 173 -21.94 -2.82 8.58
N LYS A 174 -22.79 -2.18 9.38
CA LYS A 174 -24.22 -2.54 9.45
C LYS A 174 -24.97 -2.37 8.13
N VAL A 175 -24.48 -1.50 7.25
CA VAL A 175 -25.12 -1.17 5.95
C VAL A 175 -24.63 -2.08 4.84
N VAL A 176 -23.33 -2.35 4.80
CA VAL A 176 -22.68 -3.08 3.69
C VAL A 176 -22.45 -4.55 4.05
N GLY A 177 -22.46 -4.90 5.33
CA GLY A 177 -22.08 -6.22 5.82
C GLY A 177 -20.56 -6.38 5.87
N GLU A 178 -20.08 -7.55 5.47
CA GLU A 178 -18.65 -7.86 5.38
C GLU A 178 -17.96 -6.99 4.31
N TRP A 179 -16.76 -6.53 4.62
CA TRP A 179 -15.99 -5.66 3.72
C TRP A 179 -14.89 -6.47 3.04
N HIS A 180 -14.97 -6.58 1.72
CA HIS A 180 -13.94 -7.24 0.91
C HIS A 180 -12.99 -6.22 0.31
N ASP A 181 -11.72 -6.38 0.59
CA ASP A 181 -10.63 -5.54 0.04
C ASP A 181 -9.31 -6.33 0.17
N MET A 182 -8.29 -5.90 -0.56
CA MET A 182 -7.00 -6.57 -0.58
C MET A 182 -5.86 -5.61 -0.24
N HIS A 183 -4.82 -6.17 0.37
CA HIS A 183 -3.55 -5.52 0.62
C HIS A 183 -2.41 -6.47 0.22
N CYS A 184 -1.21 -5.92 0.06
CA CYS A 184 -0.02 -6.70 -0.21
C CYS A 184 1.06 -6.35 0.81
N ARG A 185 1.78 -7.37 1.25
CA ARG A 185 3.11 -7.24 1.85
C ARG A 185 4.14 -7.48 0.77
N ILE A 186 5.19 -6.67 0.75
CA ILE A 186 6.30 -6.74 -0.18
C ILE A 186 7.59 -6.81 0.64
N ASP A 187 8.41 -7.80 0.36
CA ASP A 187 9.76 -7.97 0.89
C ASP A 187 10.74 -8.00 -0.28
N GLY A 188 11.79 -7.18 -0.28
CA GLY A 188 12.78 -7.12 -1.36
C GLY A 188 13.15 -5.70 -1.81
N SER A 189 13.81 -5.59 -2.95
CA SER A 189 14.39 -4.32 -3.42
C SER A 189 13.36 -3.26 -3.77
N GLU A 190 12.12 -3.64 -4.15
CA GLU A 190 11.03 -2.69 -4.45
C GLU A 190 10.54 -1.90 -3.23
N VAL A 191 10.82 -2.36 -2.02
CA VAL A 191 10.58 -1.58 -0.80
C VAL A 191 11.26 -0.22 -0.86
N ASN A 192 12.47 -0.14 -1.47
CA ASN A 192 13.17 1.12 -1.68
C ASN A 192 12.44 2.08 -2.62
N THR A 193 11.70 1.55 -3.59
CA THR A 193 10.86 2.37 -4.48
C THR A 193 9.70 2.98 -3.71
N LEU A 194 9.02 2.19 -2.89
CA LEU A 194 7.94 2.69 -2.02
C LEU A 194 8.46 3.67 -0.96
N GLN A 195 9.65 3.44 -0.42
CA GLN A 195 10.31 4.36 0.52
C GLN A 195 10.61 5.73 -0.12
N LYS A 196 10.97 5.78 -1.41
CA LYS A 196 11.23 7.04 -2.13
C LYS A 196 9.95 7.79 -2.47
N ILE A 197 8.82 7.12 -2.53
CA ILE A 197 7.51 7.74 -2.77
C ILE A 197 7.04 8.46 -1.50
N PHE A 198 7.25 7.84 -0.33
CA PHE A 198 7.00 8.44 0.97
C PHE A 198 7.89 9.66 1.22
#